data_3856b4024ac469bc03ec51713ed1e72c
#
_entry.id   3856b4024ac469bc03ec51713ed1e72c
#
_cell.length_a   1.000
_cell.length_b   1.000
_cell.length_c   1.000
_cell.angle_alpha   90.00
_cell.angle_beta   90.00
_cell.angle_gamma   90.00
#
_symmetry.space_group_name_H-M   'P 1'
#
loop_
_entity.id
_entity.type
_entity.pdbx_description
1 polymer ?
#
loop_
_entity_poly.entity_id
_entity_poly.type
_entity_poly.pdbx_seq_one_letter_code
_entity_poly.pdbx_strand_id
1 'polypeptide(L)'
;MEARQVYVKGQLLDPPLSPAQFGFLCLLAEQPGRVYSRDEVIATVWPDDQAEGISDEAIDALVRRIRLRLRELDPDHDYVSTVRGYGFKLEAVTKTG
;
A
#
# COMPACT_ATOMS: atom_id res chain seq x y z
N MET A 1 -4.84 2.35 -17.55
CA MET A 1 -4.00 2.96 -16.72
C MET A 1 -2.63 2.79 -17.09
N GLU A 2 -2.01 3.75 -17.50
CA GLU A 2 -0.81 3.57 -17.99
C GLU A 2 0.22 3.63 -17.04
N ALA A 3 0.36 4.46 -16.26
CA ALA A 3 1.53 4.61 -15.47
C ALA A 3 1.20 4.34 -14.04
N ARG A 4 2.12 3.86 -13.28
CA ARG A 4 1.94 3.65 -11.86
C ARG A 4 2.30 4.94 -11.14
N GLN A 5 1.50 5.97 -11.38
CA GLN A 5 1.77 7.27 -10.81
C GLN A 5 1.03 7.47 -9.51
N VAL A 6 1.74 7.89 -8.51
CA VAL A 6 1.18 8.15 -7.20
C VAL A 6 1.51 9.57 -6.82
N TYR A 7 0.49 10.32 -6.42
CA TYR A 7 0.68 11.70 -5.97
C TYR A 7 0.38 11.79 -4.48
N VAL A 8 1.27 12.43 -3.76
CA VAL A 8 1.09 12.66 -2.34
C VAL A 8 1.18 14.16 -2.12
N LYS A 9 0.12 14.75 -1.59
CA LYS A 9 0.06 16.19 -1.37
C LYS A 9 0.39 16.96 -2.64
N GLY A 10 -0.10 16.44 -3.77
CA GLY A 10 0.11 17.09 -5.04
C GLY A 10 1.46 16.84 -5.69
N GLN A 11 2.33 16.09 -5.03
CA GLN A 11 3.66 15.82 -5.57
C GLN A 11 3.74 14.42 -6.09
N LEU A 12 4.32 14.26 -7.26
CA LEU A 12 4.48 12.95 -7.87
C LEU A 12 5.58 12.17 -7.17
N LEU A 13 5.27 10.93 -6.84
CA LEU A 13 6.25 10.03 -6.27
C LEU A 13 7.15 9.50 -7.37
N ASP A 14 8.42 9.81 -7.30
CA ASP A 14 9.36 9.47 -8.35
C ASP A 14 10.67 8.97 -7.73
N PRO A 15 11.17 7.82 -8.14
CA PRO A 15 10.64 6.98 -9.22
C PRO A 15 9.33 6.31 -8.84
N PRO A 16 8.60 5.76 -9.81
CA PRO A 16 7.32 5.12 -9.52
C PRO A 16 7.49 3.90 -8.63
N LEU A 17 6.43 3.54 -7.95
CA LEU A 17 6.43 2.33 -7.15
C LEU A 17 6.56 1.11 -8.07
N SER A 18 7.07 0.02 -7.51
CA SER A 18 7.09 -1.24 -8.25
C SER A 18 5.65 -1.70 -8.48
N PRO A 19 5.45 -2.64 -9.43
CA PRO A 19 4.10 -3.15 -9.65
C PRO A 19 3.45 -3.71 -8.39
N ALA A 20 4.23 -4.44 -7.57
CA ALA A 20 3.69 -5.00 -6.34
C ALA A 20 3.29 -3.91 -5.37
N GLN A 21 4.14 -2.90 -5.21
CA GLN A 21 3.86 -1.80 -4.31
C GLN A 21 2.64 -1.01 -4.78
N PHE A 22 2.57 -0.76 -6.06
CA PHE A 22 1.45 -0.02 -6.61
C PHE A 22 0.16 -0.80 -6.47
N GLY A 23 0.21 -2.12 -6.73
CA GLY A 23 -0.97 -2.96 -6.58
C GLY A 23 -1.49 -2.96 -5.15
N PHE A 24 -0.60 -3.00 -4.18
CA PHE A 24 -0.98 -2.95 -2.78
C PHE A 24 -1.71 -1.65 -2.46
N LEU A 25 -1.15 -0.53 -2.88
CA LEU A 25 -1.79 0.75 -2.61
C LEU A 25 -3.13 0.89 -3.31
N CYS A 26 -3.22 0.41 -4.54
CA CYS A 26 -4.48 0.47 -5.26
C CYS A 26 -5.56 -0.35 -4.56
N LEU A 27 -5.19 -1.51 -4.04
CA LEU A 27 -6.15 -2.33 -3.32
C LEU A 27 -6.71 -1.57 -2.13
N LEU A 28 -5.84 -1.01 -1.32
CA LEU A 28 -6.28 -0.30 -0.13
C LEU A 28 -7.04 0.97 -0.48
N ALA A 29 -6.71 1.58 -1.59
CA ALA A 29 -7.35 2.83 -1.99
C ALA A 29 -8.75 2.63 -2.53
N GLU A 30 -9.12 1.39 -2.86
CA GLU A 30 -10.48 1.13 -3.32
C GLU A 30 -11.50 1.50 -2.26
N GLN A 31 -11.18 1.24 -1.01
CA GLN A 31 -12.04 1.63 0.09
C GLN A 31 -11.18 2.10 1.25
N PRO A 32 -10.84 3.37 1.25
CA PRO A 32 -9.99 3.89 2.33
C PRO A 32 -10.66 3.66 3.68
N GLY A 33 -9.88 3.24 4.64
CA GLY A 33 -10.38 2.94 5.97
C GLY A 33 -10.80 1.51 6.16
N ARG A 34 -11.02 0.77 5.08
CA ARG A 34 -11.37 -0.64 5.20
C ARG A 34 -10.10 -1.45 5.46
N VAL A 35 -10.21 -2.45 6.33
CA VAL A 35 -9.10 -3.33 6.61
C VAL A 35 -9.08 -4.47 5.61
N TYR A 36 -7.95 -4.65 4.94
CA TYR A 36 -7.77 -5.74 4.00
C TYR A 36 -6.88 -6.79 4.63
N SER A 37 -7.31 -8.04 4.55
CA SER A 37 -6.58 -9.13 5.19
C SER A 37 -5.30 -9.44 4.42
N ARG A 38 -4.41 -10.17 5.07
CA ARG A 38 -3.20 -10.61 4.40
C ARG A 38 -3.52 -11.46 3.18
N ASP A 39 -4.55 -12.30 3.28
CA ASP A 39 -4.95 -13.14 2.15
C ASP A 39 -5.42 -12.29 0.98
N GLU A 40 -6.15 -11.23 1.26
CA GLU A 40 -6.59 -10.33 0.19
C GLU A 40 -5.41 -9.65 -0.47
N VAL A 41 -4.43 -9.26 0.34
CA VAL A 41 -3.22 -8.63 -0.19
C VAL A 41 -2.47 -9.61 -1.07
N ILE A 42 -2.29 -10.83 -0.61
CA ILE A 42 -1.56 -11.83 -1.37
C ILE A 42 -2.25 -12.10 -2.70
N ALA A 43 -3.56 -12.27 -2.67
CA ALA A 43 -4.31 -12.58 -3.88
C ALA A 43 -4.25 -11.46 -4.90
N THR A 44 -4.12 -10.22 -4.42
CA THR A 44 -4.10 -9.08 -5.32
C THR A 44 -2.70 -8.76 -5.85
N VAL A 45 -1.70 -8.88 -4.98
CA VAL A 45 -0.36 -8.40 -5.31
C VAL A 45 0.47 -9.46 -6.01
N TRP A 46 0.32 -10.72 -5.64
CA TRP A 46 1.12 -11.78 -6.22
C TRP A 46 0.26 -12.68 -7.10
N PRO A 47 0.77 -13.10 -8.26
CA PRO A 47 0.02 -14.01 -9.13
C PRO A 47 -0.27 -15.33 -8.44
N ASP A 48 -1.28 -16.04 -8.92
CA ASP A 48 -1.71 -17.29 -8.31
C ASP A 48 -0.58 -18.27 -8.14
N ASP A 49 0.30 -18.36 -9.13
CA ASP A 49 1.39 -19.32 -9.05
C ASP A 49 2.44 -18.93 -8.05
N GLN A 50 2.43 -17.70 -7.56
CA GLN A 50 3.37 -17.23 -6.56
C GLN A 50 2.73 -16.97 -5.22
N ALA A 51 1.40 -17.01 -5.15
CA ALA A 51 0.70 -16.65 -3.91
C ALA A 51 0.97 -17.65 -2.81
N GLU A 52 1.13 -18.91 -3.16
CA GLU A 52 1.42 -19.92 -2.18
C GLU A 52 2.84 -19.75 -1.73
N GLY A 53 3.07 -19.74 -0.46
CA GLY A 53 4.41 -19.59 0.04
C GLY A 53 4.84 -18.17 0.33
N ILE A 54 3.98 -17.20 0.11
CA ILE A 54 4.33 -15.83 0.50
C ILE A 54 4.32 -15.74 2.00
N SER A 55 5.45 -15.35 2.55
CA SER A 55 5.60 -15.28 4.00
C SER A 55 5.09 -13.94 4.53
N ASP A 56 4.81 -13.92 5.83
CA ASP A 56 4.44 -12.66 6.47
C ASP A 56 5.57 -11.66 6.36
N GLU A 57 6.81 -12.12 6.35
CA GLU A 57 7.94 -11.21 6.22
C GLU A 57 7.96 -10.52 4.88
N ALA A 58 7.55 -11.22 3.82
CA ALA A 58 7.51 -10.61 2.50
C ALA A 58 6.47 -9.49 2.47
N ILE A 59 5.33 -9.72 3.11
CA ILE A 59 4.29 -8.70 3.18
C ILE A 59 4.77 -7.51 4.00
N ASP A 60 5.39 -7.79 5.13
CA ASP A 60 5.88 -6.71 6.00
C ASP A 60 6.95 -5.88 5.31
N ALA A 61 7.81 -6.53 4.53
CA ALA A 61 8.83 -5.80 3.79
C ALA A 61 8.20 -4.90 2.72
N LEU A 62 7.18 -5.40 2.05
CA LEU A 62 6.48 -4.62 1.06
C LEU A 62 5.87 -3.37 1.69
N VAL A 63 5.20 -3.55 2.82
CA VAL A 63 4.55 -2.44 3.49
C VAL A 63 5.58 -1.42 3.98
N ARG A 64 6.69 -1.90 4.53
CA ARG A 64 7.72 -1.00 5.02
C ARG A 64 8.29 -0.14 3.90
N ARG A 65 8.52 -0.74 2.74
CA ARG A 65 9.08 0.01 1.62
C ARG A 65 8.10 1.05 1.11
N ILE A 66 6.81 0.70 1.08
CA ILE A 66 5.81 1.66 0.65
C ILE A 66 5.77 2.82 1.63
N ARG A 67 5.80 2.53 2.93
CA ARG A 67 5.78 3.60 3.93
C ARG A 67 6.96 4.54 3.78
N LEU A 68 8.13 3.99 3.52
CA LEU A 68 9.32 4.83 3.36
C LEU A 68 9.18 5.72 2.14
N ARG A 69 8.64 5.18 1.04
CA ARG A 69 8.47 5.99 -0.15
C ARG A 69 7.49 7.12 0.08
N LEU A 70 6.40 6.83 0.75
CA LEU A 70 5.40 7.87 1.00
C LEU A 70 5.91 8.93 1.95
N ARG A 71 6.76 8.54 2.89
CA ARG A 71 7.35 9.51 3.80
C ARG A 71 8.30 10.48 3.12
N GLU A 72 8.80 10.12 1.97
CA GLU A 72 9.64 11.05 1.23
C GLU A 72 8.88 12.31 0.88
N LEU A 73 7.58 12.17 0.66
CA LEU A 73 6.76 13.32 0.27
C LEU A 73 5.96 13.88 1.44
N ASP A 74 5.66 13.07 2.43
CA ASP A 74 4.86 13.53 3.57
C ASP A 74 5.32 12.81 4.81
N PRO A 75 6.40 13.27 5.44
CA PRO A 75 6.96 12.56 6.59
C PRO A 75 6.09 12.65 7.84
N ASP A 76 5.13 13.54 7.85
CA ASP A 76 4.31 13.72 9.03
C ASP A 76 3.07 12.88 9.07
N HIS A 77 2.80 12.09 8.05
CA HIS A 77 1.55 11.33 7.99
C HIS A 77 1.82 9.90 7.53
N ASP A 78 1.24 8.95 8.24
CA ASP A 78 1.35 7.55 7.85
C ASP A 78 0.08 7.16 7.13
N TYR A 79 0.20 6.91 5.83
CA TYR A 79 -0.97 6.59 5.03
C TYR A 79 -1.37 5.12 5.12
N VAL A 80 -0.44 4.24 5.41
CA VAL A 80 -0.73 2.81 5.48
C VAL A 80 -0.58 2.37 6.92
N SER A 81 -1.65 1.82 7.48
CA SER A 81 -1.63 1.34 8.86
C SER A 81 -1.74 -0.17 8.88
N THR A 82 -1.04 -0.78 9.82
CA THR A 82 -1.19 -2.19 10.10
C THR A 82 -2.21 -2.35 11.22
N VAL A 83 -3.24 -3.15 10.96
CA VAL A 83 -4.22 -3.46 11.98
C VAL A 83 -3.84 -4.83 12.51
N ARG A 84 -3.30 -4.82 13.73
CA ARG A 84 -2.70 -6.02 14.29
C ARG A 84 -3.69 -7.16 14.34
N GLY A 85 -3.28 -8.28 13.78
CA GLY A 85 -4.13 -9.47 13.78
C GLY A 85 -5.16 -9.52 12.67
N TYR A 86 -5.30 -8.43 11.91
CA TYR A 86 -6.32 -8.41 10.87
C TYR A 86 -5.76 -8.11 9.48
N GLY A 87 -4.90 -7.12 9.34
CA GLY A 87 -4.40 -6.76 8.03
C GLY A 87 -3.93 -5.33 7.95
N PHE A 88 -4.28 -4.68 6.84
CA PHE A 88 -3.79 -3.34 6.57
C PHE A 88 -4.90 -2.47 6.05
N LYS A 89 -4.77 -1.17 6.25
CA LYS A 89 -5.75 -0.23 5.71
C LYS A 89 -5.06 1.06 5.31
N LEU A 90 -5.72 1.80 4.44
CA LEU A 90 -5.27 3.11 4.06
C LEU A 90 -5.93 4.12 4.97
N GLU A 91 -5.13 4.92 5.65
CA GLU A 91 -5.68 5.94 6.52
C GLU A 91 -6.22 7.05 5.66
N ALA A 92 -7.48 7.31 5.79
CA ALA A 92 -8.09 8.36 5.01
C ALA A 92 -7.59 9.69 5.53
N VAL A 93 -7.09 10.51 4.63
CA VAL A 93 -6.69 11.84 4.99
C VAL A 93 -7.91 12.71 4.90
N THR A 94 -8.41 13.10 6.02
CA THR A 94 -9.57 13.95 6.02
C THR A 94 -9.15 15.34 5.66
N LYS A 95 -9.67 15.82 4.54
CA LYS A 95 -9.35 17.14 4.20
C LYS A 95 -10.36 17.98 4.77
N THR A 96 -10.07 18.59 5.77
CA THR A 96 -11.04 19.47 6.27
C THR A 96 -10.74 20.76 5.73
N GLY A 97 -11.31 21.08 4.90
CA GLY A 97 -11.29 22.40 4.39
C GLY A 97 -10.05 22.94 4.14
#